data_6ca30478880bc7af5873025a4068350e
#
_entry.id   6ca30478880bc7af5873025a4068350e
#
_cell.length_a   1.000
_cell.length_b   1.000
_cell.length_c   1.000
_cell.angle_alpha   90.00
_cell.angle_beta   90.00
_cell.angle_gamma   90.00
#
_symmetry.space_group_name_H-M   'P 1'
#
loop_
_entity.id
_entity.type
_entity.pdbx_description
1 polymer ?
#
loop_
_entity_poly.entity_id
_entity_poly.type
_entity_poly.pdbx_seq_one_letter_code
_entity_poly.pdbx_strand_id
1 'polypeptide(L)'
;MATYTTKQQKAVLDCLSERADSPVSAAAIVDSLREQGEHIGIATVYRQLEKLERQGSVHKVTTDEGAYYQFCTHGCASDCCLFKCERCGRIVHLDCHRLSPLYEHLEREHGFSINPRKTMFYGLCRECQEGA
;
A
#
# COMPACT_ATOMS: atom_id res chain seq x y z
N MET A 1 -27.62 1.73 4.23
CA MET A 1 -26.65 2.48 3.45
C MET A 1 -25.23 2.21 3.87
N ALA A 2 -24.91 2.45 5.11
CA ALA A 2 -23.58 2.13 5.62
C ALA A 2 -23.26 0.65 5.46
N THR A 3 -24.26 -0.20 5.63
CA THR A 3 -24.06 -1.65 5.51
C THR A 3 -23.60 -2.05 4.12
N TYR A 4 -24.21 -1.46 3.09
CA TYR A 4 -23.86 -1.79 1.71
C TYR A 4 -22.42 -1.37 1.38
N THR A 5 -22.07 -0.13 1.73
CA THR A 5 -20.72 0.38 1.50
C THR A 5 -19.69 -0.41 2.28
N THR A 6 -20.02 -0.76 3.51
CA THR A 6 -19.13 -1.53 4.37
C THR A 6 -18.86 -2.92 3.79
N LYS A 7 -19.87 -3.54 3.16
CA LYS A 7 -19.70 -4.86 2.56
C LYS A 7 -18.74 -4.81 1.38
N GLN A 8 -18.88 -3.81 0.52
CA GLN A 8 -17.97 -3.64 -0.61
C GLN A 8 -16.56 -3.32 -0.15
N GLN A 9 -16.45 -2.46 0.86
CA GLN A 9 -15.15 -2.09 1.41
C GLN A 9 -14.46 -3.31 2.00
N LYS A 10 -15.21 -4.14 2.72
CA LYS A 10 -14.64 -5.34 3.31
C LYS A 10 -14.17 -6.31 2.24
N ALA A 11 -14.94 -6.47 1.16
CA ALA A 11 -14.55 -7.37 0.08
C ALA A 11 -13.24 -6.95 -0.55
N VAL A 12 -13.07 -5.65 -0.79
CA VAL A 12 -11.82 -5.12 -1.35
C VAL A 12 -10.68 -5.31 -0.37
N LEU A 13 -10.91 -5.01 0.89
CA LEU A 13 -9.87 -5.13 1.91
C LEU A 13 -9.43 -6.57 2.11
N ASP A 14 -10.39 -7.51 2.11
CA ASP A 14 -10.06 -8.93 2.25
C ASP A 14 -9.20 -9.41 1.08
N CYS A 15 -9.51 -8.96 -0.12
CA CYS A 15 -8.72 -9.29 -1.30
C CYS A 15 -7.28 -8.83 -1.15
N LEU A 16 -7.08 -7.62 -0.65
CA LEU A 16 -5.74 -7.08 -0.45
C LEU A 16 -5.02 -7.75 0.70
N SER A 17 -5.73 -8.08 1.78
CA SER A 17 -5.09 -8.71 2.94
C SER A 17 -4.59 -10.11 2.63
N GLU A 18 -5.24 -10.81 1.71
CA GLU A 18 -4.78 -12.12 1.27
C GLU A 18 -3.47 -12.03 0.50
N ARG A 19 -3.14 -10.85 -0.03
CA ARG A 19 -1.93 -10.61 -0.80
C ARG A 19 -1.10 -9.51 -0.14
N ALA A 20 -0.99 -9.56 1.18
CA ALA A 20 -0.33 -8.50 1.95
C ALA A 20 1.13 -8.27 1.55
N ASP A 21 1.78 -9.27 0.98
CA ASP A 21 3.20 -9.16 0.59
C ASP A 21 3.40 -8.59 -0.81
N SER A 22 2.32 -8.31 -1.53
CA SER A 22 2.42 -7.86 -2.91
C SER A 22 1.47 -6.71 -3.19
N PRO A 23 1.90 -5.72 -3.97
CA PRO A 23 0.98 -4.68 -4.42
C PRO A 23 0.04 -5.25 -5.48
N VAL A 24 -1.18 -4.74 -5.50
CA VAL A 24 -2.23 -5.22 -6.39
C VAL A 24 -2.87 -4.04 -7.10
N SER A 25 -3.10 -4.17 -8.41
CA SER A 25 -3.79 -3.14 -9.16
C SER A 25 -5.30 -3.24 -8.94
N ALA A 26 -6.01 -2.16 -9.23
CA ALA A 26 -7.47 -2.16 -9.11
C ALA A 26 -8.09 -3.19 -10.05
N ALA A 27 -7.53 -3.34 -11.25
CA ALA A 27 -8.04 -4.32 -12.21
C ALA A 27 -7.89 -5.74 -11.68
N ALA A 28 -6.76 -6.05 -11.04
CA ALA A 28 -6.55 -7.36 -10.45
C ALA A 28 -7.54 -7.63 -9.32
N ILE A 29 -7.90 -6.59 -8.55
CA ILE A 29 -8.88 -6.72 -7.50
C ILE A 29 -10.25 -7.05 -8.10
N VAL A 30 -10.63 -6.37 -9.16
CA VAL A 30 -11.91 -6.63 -9.85
C VAL A 30 -11.96 -8.09 -10.31
N ASP A 31 -10.88 -8.57 -10.93
CA ASP A 31 -10.84 -9.93 -11.43
C ASP A 31 -10.92 -10.95 -10.30
N SER A 32 -10.20 -10.69 -9.22
CA SER A 32 -10.18 -11.58 -8.06
C SER A 32 -11.56 -11.68 -7.42
N LEU A 33 -12.25 -10.54 -7.29
CA LEU A 33 -13.60 -10.52 -6.72
C LEU A 33 -14.59 -11.23 -7.64
N ARG A 34 -14.43 -11.08 -8.94
CA ARG A 34 -15.31 -11.75 -9.90
C ARG A 34 -15.19 -13.27 -9.77
N GLU A 35 -13.99 -13.76 -9.57
CA GLU A 35 -13.77 -15.18 -9.37
C GLU A 35 -14.46 -15.71 -8.12
N GLN A 36 -14.66 -14.84 -7.14
CA GLN A 36 -15.34 -15.19 -5.90
C GLN A 36 -16.86 -14.96 -5.98
N GLY A 37 -17.34 -14.55 -7.15
CA GLY A 37 -18.76 -14.30 -7.34
C GLY A 37 -19.19 -12.88 -7.01
N GLU A 38 -18.25 -12.00 -6.74
CA GLU A 38 -18.55 -10.61 -6.42
C GLU A 38 -18.33 -9.75 -7.65
N HIS A 39 -19.42 -9.19 -8.19
CA HIS A 39 -19.36 -8.37 -9.40
C HIS A 39 -19.35 -6.89 -9.03
N ILE A 40 -18.19 -6.39 -8.70
CA ILE A 40 -17.99 -4.99 -8.33
C ILE A 40 -17.24 -4.30 -9.46
N GLY A 41 -17.77 -3.16 -9.93
CA GLY A 41 -17.16 -2.42 -11.02
C GLY A 41 -15.89 -1.72 -10.61
N ILE A 42 -15.04 -1.42 -11.59
CA ILE A 42 -13.73 -0.83 -11.31
C ILE A 42 -13.83 0.55 -10.65
N ALA A 43 -14.84 1.34 -11.03
CA ALA A 43 -15.03 2.65 -10.41
C ALA A 43 -15.35 2.52 -8.92
N THR A 44 -16.13 1.52 -8.55
CA THR A 44 -16.46 1.27 -7.16
C THR A 44 -15.23 0.80 -6.40
N VAL A 45 -14.42 -0.06 -7.02
CA VAL A 45 -13.17 -0.53 -6.40
C VAL A 45 -12.25 0.66 -6.12
N TYR A 46 -12.06 1.56 -7.07
CA TYR A 46 -11.24 2.75 -6.86
C TYR A 46 -11.77 3.59 -5.71
N ARG A 47 -13.09 3.74 -5.62
CA ARG A 47 -13.71 4.53 -4.57
C ARG A 47 -13.43 3.94 -3.19
N GLN A 48 -13.53 2.61 -3.09
CA GLN A 48 -13.24 1.93 -1.83
C GLN A 48 -11.75 2.02 -1.50
N LEU A 49 -10.87 1.90 -2.50
CA LEU A 49 -9.44 2.02 -2.27
C LEU A 49 -9.06 3.39 -1.75
N GLU A 50 -9.67 4.45 -2.26
CA GLU A 50 -9.41 5.79 -1.78
C GLU A 50 -9.82 5.94 -0.31
N LYS A 51 -10.94 5.36 0.08
CA LYS A 51 -11.38 5.38 1.46
C LYS A 51 -10.43 4.63 2.37
N LEU A 52 -9.99 3.45 1.92
CA LEU A 52 -9.06 2.63 2.69
C LEU A 52 -7.70 3.30 2.83
N GLU A 53 -7.26 3.99 1.80
CA GLU A 53 -6.02 4.75 1.87
C GLU A 53 -6.12 5.86 2.90
N ARG A 54 -7.22 6.58 2.91
CA ARG A 54 -7.42 7.66 3.89
C ARG A 54 -7.49 7.13 5.32
N GLN A 55 -8.00 5.92 5.48
CA GLN A 55 -8.08 5.29 6.80
C GLN A 55 -6.75 4.69 7.24
N GLY A 56 -5.77 4.64 6.35
CA GLY A 56 -4.48 4.06 6.68
C GLY A 56 -4.42 2.55 6.54
N SER A 57 -5.48 1.94 6.00
CA SER A 57 -5.53 0.48 5.85
C SER A 57 -4.75 -0.03 4.66
N VAL A 58 -4.56 0.79 3.63
CA VAL A 58 -3.80 0.42 2.45
C VAL A 58 -2.88 1.57 2.06
N HIS A 59 -1.83 1.23 1.32
CA HIS A 59 -0.90 2.19 0.76
C HIS A 59 -1.01 2.19 -0.75
N LYS A 60 -1.03 3.38 -1.34
CA LYS A 60 -1.02 3.51 -2.79
C LYS A 60 0.42 3.66 -3.25
N VAL A 61 0.80 2.83 -4.20
CA VAL A 61 2.14 2.85 -4.79
C VAL A 61 1.99 3.19 -6.25
N THR A 62 2.56 4.31 -6.67
CA THR A 62 2.49 4.72 -8.07
C THR A 62 3.76 4.27 -8.77
N THR A 63 3.60 3.52 -9.86
CA THR A 63 4.72 3.03 -10.65
C THR A 63 4.55 3.49 -12.10
N ASP A 64 5.57 3.20 -12.93
CA ASP A 64 5.50 3.51 -14.35
C ASP A 64 4.35 2.79 -15.04
N GLU A 65 3.94 1.66 -14.48
CA GLU A 65 2.86 0.87 -15.04
C GLU A 65 1.49 1.24 -14.50
N GLY A 66 1.43 2.17 -13.55
CA GLY A 66 0.20 2.63 -12.97
C GLY A 66 0.18 2.57 -11.46
N ALA A 67 -1.01 2.67 -10.91
CA ALA A 67 -1.19 2.67 -9.46
C ALA A 67 -1.45 1.26 -8.94
N TYR A 68 -0.77 0.92 -7.85
CA TYR A 68 -0.95 -0.33 -7.14
C TYR A 68 -1.28 -0.04 -5.70
N TYR A 69 -1.88 -1.01 -5.03
CA TYR A 69 -2.30 -0.84 -3.65
C TYR A 69 -1.83 -2.03 -2.83
N GLN A 70 -1.39 -1.76 -1.62
CA GLN A 70 -0.89 -2.81 -0.74
C GLN A 70 -1.49 -2.65 0.66
N PHE A 71 -1.90 -3.78 1.23
CA PHE A 71 -2.49 -3.81 2.55
C PHE A 71 -1.47 -3.40 3.62
N CYS A 72 -1.90 -2.59 4.57
CA CYS A 72 -1.05 -2.17 5.68
C CYS A 72 -1.21 -3.16 6.82
N THR A 73 -0.22 -4.01 7.02
CA THR A 73 -0.27 -5.03 8.07
C THR A 73 -0.13 -4.45 9.47
N HIS A 74 0.36 -3.22 9.58
CA HIS A 74 0.56 -2.58 10.87
C HIS A 74 -0.64 -1.77 11.32
N GLY A 75 -1.60 -1.56 10.43
CA GLY A 75 -2.82 -0.83 10.75
C GLY A 75 -2.59 0.61 11.17
N CYS A 76 -1.44 1.18 10.90
CA CYS A 76 -1.16 2.53 11.30
C CYS A 76 -1.00 3.43 10.09
N ALA A 77 -1.39 4.66 10.25
CA ALA A 77 -1.47 5.57 9.14
C ALA A 77 -0.21 6.39 8.92
N SER A 78 0.63 6.57 9.92
CA SER A 78 1.62 7.64 9.85
C SER A 78 3.08 7.20 9.80
N ASP A 79 3.42 6.05 10.35
CA ASP A 79 4.83 5.70 10.54
C ASP A 79 5.32 4.53 9.69
N CYS A 80 4.53 4.10 8.72
CA CYS A 80 4.93 3.00 7.86
C CYS A 80 5.92 3.47 6.80
N CYS A 81 6.96 2.68 6.60
CA CYS A 81 7.97 2.95 5.58
C CYS A 81 7.90 1.87 4.51
N LEU A 82 7.95 2.29 3.26
CA LEU A 82 7.87 1.36 2.14
C LEU A 82 9.25 1.18 1.52
N PHE A 83 9.61 -0.06 1.27
CA PHE A 83 10.88 -0.44 0.66
C PHE A 83 10.59 -1.30 -0.56
N LYS A 84 11.10 -0.91 -1.71
CA LYS A 84 10.90 -1.67 -2.94
C LYS A 84 12.21 -2.28 -3.42
N CYS A 85 12.18 -3.58 -3.71
CA CYS A 85 13.31 -4.25 -4.30
C CYS A 85 13.33 -3.95 -5.81
N GLU A 86 14.45 -3.44 -6.29
CA GLU A 86 14.58 -3.06 -7.69
C GLU A 86 14.68 -4.28 -8.62
N ARG A 87 14.99 -5.44 -8.09
CA ARG A 87 15.13 -6.63 -8.90
C ARG A 87 13.85 -7.46 -8.98
N CYS A 88 13.29 -7.85 -7.85
CA CYS A 88 12.10 -8.70 -7.84
C CYS A 88 10.78 -7.91 -7.77
N GLY A 89 10.86 -6.62 -7.51
CA GLY A 89 9.67 -5.77 -7.45
C GLY A 89 8.88 -5.87 -6.14
N ARG A 90 9.34 -6.69 -5.21
CA ARG A 90 8.67 -6.87 -3.93
C ARG A 90 8.64 -5.56 -3.15
N ILE A 91 7.49 -5.28 -2.55
CA ILE A 91 7.35 -4.12 -1.70
C ILE A 91 7.13 -4.58 -0.27
N VAL A 92 8.04 -4.16 0.60
CA VAL A 92 7.97 -4.47 2.03
C VAL A 92 7.61 -3.22 2.76
N HIS A 93 6.71 -3.35 3.73
CA HIS A 93 6.31 -2.20 4.46
C HIS A 93 6.57 -2.42 5.95
N LEU A 94 7.32 -1.52 6.52
CA LEU A 94 7.84 -1.66 7.86
C LEU A 94 7.48 -0.46 8.72
N ASP A 95 7.31 -0.73 9.99
CA ASP A 95 7.13 0.31 11.00
C ASP A 95 8.49 0.52 11.64
N CYS A 96 9.22 1.53 11.20
CA CYS A 96 10.56 1.77 11.68
C CYS A 96 10.65 3.11 12.38
N HIS A 97 10.76 3.06 13.70
CA HIS A 97 10.83 4.27 14.53
C HIS A 97 12.15 5.03 14.35
N ARG A 98 13.17 4.39 13.82
CA ARG A 98 14.47 5.03 13.64
C ARG A 98 14.48 6.07 12.53
N LEU A 99 13.48 6.05 11.68
CA LEU A 99 13.37 7.05 10.63
C LEU A 99 12.75 8.36 11.11
N SER A 100 12.06 8.33 12.24
CA SER A 100 11.45 9.54 12.78
C SER A 100 12.47 10.64 13.06
N PRO A 101 13.62 10.35 13.67
CA PRO A 101 14.64 11.39 13.86
C PRO A 101 15.15 11.98 12.57
N LEU A 102 15.24 11.18 11.50
CA LEU A 102 15.65 11.67 10.20
C LEU A 102 14.61 12.64 9.63
N TYR A 103 13.36 12.30 9.73
CA TYR A 103 12.28 13.15 9.24
C TYR A 103 12.26 14.47 10.02
N GLU A 104 12.45 14.40 11.32
CA GLU A 104 12.51 15.61 12.16
C GLU A 104 13.71 16.50 11.79
N HIS A 105 14.84 15.89 11.50
CA HIS A 105 16.02 16.62 11.06
C HIS A 105 15.75 17.38 9.76
N LEU A 106 15.13 16.71 8.79
CA LEU A 106 14.84 17.33 7.50
C LEU A 106 13.89 18.51 7.65
N GLU A 107 12.93 18.39 8.56
CA GLU A 107 11.99 19.48 8.77
C GLU A 107 12.63 20.66 9.48
N ARG A 108 13.40 20.42 10.54
CA ARG A 108 14.01 21.50 11.31
C ARG A 108 15.17 22.18 10.60
N GLU A 109 16.06 21.38 10.00
CA GLU A 109 17.29 21.91 9.43
C GLU A 109 17.14 22.33 7.98
N HIS A 110 16.24 21.70 7.26
CA HIS A 110 16.10 21.94 5.82
C HIS A 110 14.73 22.48 5.43
N GLY A 111 13.84 22.65 6.39
CA GLY A 111 12.53 23.22 6.15
C GLY A 111 11.64 22.35 5.28
N PHE A 112 11.85 21.04 5.28
CA PHE A 112 11.14 20.13 4.40
C PHE A 112 10.39 19.07 5.22
N SER A 113 9.07 19.10 5.15
CA SER A 113 8.23 18.16 5.87
C SER A 113 7.96 16.93 4.98
N ILE A 114 8.48 15.78 5.39
CA ILE A 114 8.34 14.55 4.62
C ILE A 114 6.99 13.91 4.89
N ASN A 115 6.36 13.40 3.84
CA ASN A 115 5.15 12.61 3.97
C ASN A 115 5.53 11.14 3.92
N PRO A 116 5.56 10.44 5.08
CA PRO A 116 6.00 9.04 5.10
C PRO A 116 5.13 8.13 4.25
N ARG A 117 3.87 8.47 4.10
CA ARG A 117 2.93 7.64 3.35
C ARG A 117 3.22 7.64 1.84
N LYS A 118 3.93 8.65 1.36
CA LYS A 118 4.29 8.76 -0.05
C LYS A 118 5.78 8.54 -0.28
N THR A 119 6.50 8.12 0.76
CA THR A 119 7.93 7.93 0.67
C THR A 119 8.24 6.46 0.44
N MET A 120 9.11 6.19 -0.53
CA MET A 120 9.51 4.82 -0.82
C MET A 120 11.02 4.78 -0.99
N PHE A 121 11.65 3.81 -0.33
CA PHE A 121 13.08 3.57 -0.45
C PHE A 121 13.30 2.42 -1.42
N TYR A 122 14.32 2.54 -2.25
CA TYR A 122 14.65 1.56 -3.28
C TYR A 122 15.96 0.89 -2.96
N GLY A 123 16.05 -0.39 -3.25
CA GLY A 123 17.26 -1.16 -3.03
C GLY A 123 17.03 -2.60 -3.40
N LEU A 124 17.78 -3.49 -2.79
CA LEU A 124 17.64 -4.94 -3.05
C LEU A 124 17.24 -5.64 -1.76
N CYS A 125 16.25 -6.51 -1.83
CA CYS A 125 15.88 -7.31 -0.68
C CYS A 125 16.99 -8.35 -0.42
N ARG A 126 16.95 -8.95 0.77
CA ARG A 126 18.01 -9.88 1.15
C ARG A 126 18.19 -11.03 0.17
N GLU A 127 17.08 -11.59 -0.27
CA GLU A 127 17.12 -12.72 -1.22
C GLU A 127 17.78 -12.33 -2.54
N CYS A 128 17.51 -11.13 -3.04
CA CYS A 128 18.12 -10.69 -4.29
C CYS A 128 19.59 -10.33 -4.11
N GLN A 129 19.98 -9.86 -2.94
CA GLN A 129 21.37 -9.60 -2.65
C GLN A 129 22.17 -10.89 -2.60
N GLU A 130 21.62 -11.92 -1.98
CA GLU A 130 22.29 -13.22 -1.82
C GLU A 130 22.24 -14.05 -3.09
N GLY A 131 21.20 -13.89 -3.89
CA GLY A 131 21.04 -14.66 -5.11
C GLY A 131 21.75 -14.07 -6.32
N ALA A 132 22.48 -12.99 -6.15
CA ALA A 132 23.13 -12.31 -7.27
C ALA A 132 24.38 -13.04 -7.81
#